data_6e4e2c07442f014b891de448a6ef5d21
#
_entry.id   6e4e2c07442f014b891de448a6ef5d21
#
_cell.length_a   1.000
_cell.length_b   1.000
_cell.length_c   1.000
_cell.angle_alpha   90.00
_cell.angle_beta   90.00
_cell.angle_gamma   90.00
#
_symmetry.space_group_name_H-M   'P 1'
#
loop_
_entity.id
_entity.type
_entity.pdbx_description
1 polymer ?
#
loop_
_entity_poly.entity_id
_entity_poly.type
_entity_poly.pdbx_seq_one_letter_code
_entity_poly.pdbx_strand_id
1 'polypeptide(L)'
;SFTTQAEGKQNGLAVGHQYWFAVPVAAPNLPMPSGSLPSGQLISSAEDMAHYLSAFLNGGRCGDAQVLSSDGMAELLRGVAEYRTMGIEVGKYAMGWFVTETGQTTTIWHSGTLPDFSSYMALLPAQKRGVILLFNADHHMMMPVLVGVGIGVTDLLAGRPPAPNRFGFMPWVMRAPLLIPFLQLLGVVLTLRHLRRWRHDPQQRPGRGRSWGLH
;
A
#
# COMPACT_ATOMS: atom_id res chain seq x y z
N SER A 1 -8.19 -15.08 15.58
CA SER A 1 -8.50 -14.59 14.22
C SER A 1 -9.97 -14.84 13.89
N PHE A 2 -10.58 -13.99 13.06
CA PHE A 2 -12.02 -14.02 12.72
C PHE A 2 -12.21 -13.91 11.21
N THR A 3 -13.36 -14.43 10.72
CA THR A 3 -13.73 -14.42 9.29
C THR A 3 -14.90 -13.49 8.99
N THR A 4 -15.52 -12.91 10.00
CA THR A 4 -16.62 -11.96 9.85
C THR A 4 -16.33 -10.65 10.55
N GLN A 5 -16.79 -9.54 9.96
CA GLN A 5 -16.64 -8.21 10.56
C GLN A 5 -17.42 -8.08 11.88
N ALA A 6 -18.55 -8.79 12.00
CA ALA A 6 -19.37 -8.78 13.22
C ALA A 6 -18.60 -9.37 14.40
N GLU A 7 -18.00 -10.55 14.22
CA GLU A 7 -17.14 -11.17 15.23
C GLU A 7 -15.91 -10.31 15.54
N GLY A 8 -15.26 -9.76 14.50
CA GLY A 8 -14.12 -8.86 14.68
C GLY A 8 -14.49 -7.65 15.54
N LYS A 9 -15.63 -6.98 15.28
CA LYS A 9 -16.09 -5.82 16.06
C LYS A 9 -16.38 -6.17 17.52
N GLN A 10 -16.97 -7.35 17.79
CA GLN A 10 -17.18 -7.83 19.15
C GLN A 10 -15.88 -8.10 19.91
N ASN A 11 -14.80 -8.37 19.19
CA ASN A 11 -13.48 -8.69 19.73
C ASN A 11 -12.44 -7.57 19.53
N GLY A 12 -12.90 -6.32 19.40
CA GLY A 12 -12.02 -5.15 19.40
C GLY A 12 -11.35 -4.84 18.06
N LEU A 13 -11.99 -5.19 16.94
CA LEU A 13 -11.51 -4.76 15.62
C LEU A 13 -11.33 -3.24 15.60
N ALA A 14 -10.14 -2.79 15.22
CA ALA A 14 -9.84 -1.38 15.05
C ALA A 14 -10.78 -0.74 14.02
N VAL A 15 -11.04 0.56 14.18
CA VAL A 15 -11.75 1.32 13.14
C VAL A 15 -10.84 1.49 11.95
N GLY A 16 -11.29 1.05 10.77
CA GLY A 16 -10.59 1.27 9.51
C GLY A 16 -10.66 2.71 9.04
N HIS A 17 -9.64 3.16 8.32
CA HIS A 17 -9.54 4.51 7.78
C HIS A 17 -9.21 4.49 6.30
N GLN A 18 -9.77 5.45 5.57
CA GLN A 18 -9.36 5.75 4.20
C GLN A 18 -8.57 7.05 4.15
N TYR A 19 -7.55 7.13 3.31
CA TYR A 19 -6.82 8.37 3.13
C TYR A 19 -7.55 9.31 2.15
N TRP A 20 -7.96 10.48 2.65
CA TRP A 20 -8.46 11.60 1.85
C TRP A 20 -7.39 12.70 1.84
N PHE A 21 -6.86 13.02 0.68
CA PHE A 21 -5.74 13.97 0.56
C PHE A 21 -4.57 13.68 1.52
N ALA A 22 -4.24 12.38 1.66
CA ALA A 22 -3.23 11.88 2.61
C ALA A 22 -3.52 12.17 4.10
N VAL A 23 -4.78 12.35 4.46
CA VAL A 23 -5.25 12.41 5.85
C VAL A 23 -6.13 11.18 6.10
N PRO A 24 -5.86 10.36 7.14
CA PRO A 24 -6.69 9.22 7.44
C PRO A 24 -8.05 9.68 8.00
N VAL A 25 -9.13 9.22 7.40
CA VAL A 25 -10.52 9.49 7.78
C VAL A 25 -11.21 8.17 8.10
N ALA A 26 -11.86 8.09 9.25
CA ALA A 26 -12.53 6.88 9.69
C ALA A 26 -13.59 6.40 8.70
N ALA A 27 -13.58 5.11 8.40
CA ALA A 27 -14.49 4.44 7.48
C ALA A 27 -15.07 3.15 8.11
N PRO A 28 -15.84 3.24 9.20
CA PRO A 28 -16.19 2.10 10.07
C PRO A 28 -17.15 1.08 9.46
N ASN A 29 -17.76 1.38 8.32
CA ASN A 29 -18.86 0.59 7.74
C ASN A 29 -18.63 0.19 6.28
N LEU A 30 -17.39 0.03 5.89
CA LEU A 30 -17.09 -0.50 4.54
C LEU A 30 -17.53 -1.96 4.44
N PRO A 31 -18.17 -2.35 3.34
CA PRO A 31 -18.65 -3.72 3.17
C PRO A 31 -17.46 -4.70 3.02
N MET A 32 -17.58 -5.85 3.65
CA MET A 32 -16.66 -6.99 3.47
C MET A 32 -17.40 -8.10 2.69
N PRO A 33 -17.23 -8.18 1.37
CA PRO A 33 -17.89 -9.23 0.58
C PRO A 33 -17.33 -10.61 0.95
N SER A 34 -18.20 -11.55 1.34
CA SER A 34 -17.79 -12.89 1.76
C SER A 34 -17.03 -13.68 0.68
N GLY A 35 -17.28 -13.38 -0.60
CA GLY A 35 -16.60 -14.01 -1.73
C GLY A 35 -15.11 -13.71 -1.82
N SER A 36 -14.62 -12.65 -1.18
CA SER A 36 -13.18 -12.30 -1.16
C SER A 36 -12.44 -12.79 0.09
N LEU A 37 -13.10 -13.51 0.99
CA LEU A 37 -12.47 -14.06 2.19
C LEU A 37 -11.24 -14.95 1.91
N PRO A 38 -11.22 -15.81 0.88
CA PRO A 38 -10.06 -16.64 0.58
C PRO A 38 -8.83 -15.86 0.08
N SER A 39 -9.03 -14.67 -0.49
CA SER A 39 -7.95 -13.83 -1.04
C SER A 39 -7.43 -12.78 -0.05
N GLY A 40 -8.16 -12.53 1.05
CA GLY A 40 -7.85 -11.53 2.06
C GLY A 40 -9.01 -11.45 3.04
N GLN A 41 -9.14 -10.44 3.84
CA GLN A 41 -10.23 -10.21 4.78
C GLN A 41 -10.25 -11.13 6.03
N LEU A 42 -9.19 -11.90 6.26
CA LEU A 42 -8.98 -12.53 7.56
C LEU A 42 -8.68 -11.43 8.59
N ILE A 43 -9.49 -11.36 9.63
CA ILE A 43 -9.29 -10.41 10.73
C ILE A 43 -8.43 -11.10 11.78
N SER A 44 -7.28 -10.48 12.12
CA SER A 44 -6.32 -11.06 13.06
C SER A 44 -5.64 -9.98 13.89
N SER A 45 -5.04 -10.39 14.99
CA SER A 45 -4.14 -9.57 15.79
C SER A 45 -2.68 -9.76 15.36
N ALA A 46 -1.82 -8.82 15.72
CA ALA A 46 -0.38 -8.96 15.50
C ALA A 46 0.19 -10.17 16.26
N GLU A 47 -0.36 -10.47 17.43
CA GLU A 47 0.02 -11.63 18.24
C GLU A 47 -0.31 -12.96 17.55
N ASP A 48 -1.55 -13.14 17.06
CA ASP A 48 -1.94 -14.33 16.30
C ASP A 48 -1.08 -14.50 15.06
N MET A 49 -0.80 -13.40 14.34
CA MET A 49 0.05 -13.45 13.15
C MET A 49 1.51 -13.71 13.48
N ALA A 50 2.00 -13.33 14.65
CA ALA A 50 3.34 -13.71 15.10
C ALA A 50 3.46 -15.22 15.34
N HIS A 51 2.43 -15.87 15.89
CA HIS A 51 2.37 -17.33 15.98
C HIS A 51 2.37 -17.98 14.59
N TYR A 52 1.61 -17.43 13.64
CA TYR A 52 1.62 -17.89 12.26
C TYR A 52 3.02 -17.80 11.62
N LEU A 53 3.71 -16.65 11.73
CA LEU A 53 5.07 -16.50 11.22
C LEU A 53 6.08 -17.41 11.94
N SER A 54 5.89 -17.64 13.23
CA SER A 54 6.74 -18.55 14.02
C SER A 54 6.64 -19.99 13.51
N ALA A 55 5.47 -20.44 13.09
CA ALA A 55 5.31 -21.77 12.48
C ALA A 55 6.15 -21.90 11.21
N PHE A 56 6.21 -20.88 10.36
CA PHE A 56 7.06 -20.88 9.16
C PHE A 56 8.56 -20.94 9.51
N LEU A 57 8.99 -20.17 10.50
CA LEU A 57 10.40 -20.13 10.93
C LEU A 57 10.85 -21.40 11.64
N ASN A 58 9.90 -22.19 12.16
CA ASN A 58 10.15 -23.42 12.90
C ASN A 58 9.81 -24.69 12.08
N GLY A 59 9.84 -24.61 10.75
CA GLY A 59 9.62 -25.76 9.86
C GLY A 59 8.23 -26.37 9.98
N GLY A 60 7.21 -25.52 10.17
CA GLY A 60 5.81 -25.91 10.27
C GLY A 60 5.33 -26.29 11.68
N ARG A 61 6.10 -25.96 12.72
CA ARG A 61 5.72 -26.21 14.13
C ARG A 61 5.22 -24.94 14.81
N CYS A 62 4.11 -25.07 15.53
CA CYS A 62 3.59 -24.04 16.41
C CYS A 62 3.43 -24.65 17.82
N GLY A 63 4.29 -24.30 18.76
CA GLY A 63 4.40 -24.98 20.04
C GLY A 63 4.70 -26.45 19.82
N ASP A 64 3.90 -27.33 20.42
CA ASP A 64 4.02 -28.78 20.30
C ASP A 64 3.34 -29.37 19.06
N ALA A 65 2.52 -28.60 18.35
CA ALA A 65 1.78 -29.05 17.18
C ALA A 65 2.62 -28.91 15.89
N GLN A 66 2.67 -29.97 15.09
CA GLN A 66 3.16 -29.93 13.72
C GLN A 66 1.99 -29.61 12.79
N VAL A 67 1.93 -28.38 12.30
CA VAL A 67 0.84 -27.90 11.40
C VAL A 67 1.10 -28.34 9.95
N LEU A 68 2.37 -28.34 9.54
CA LEU A 68 2.82 -28.77 8.21
C LEU A 68 4.20 -29.41 8.34
N SER A 69 4.49 -30.45 7.55
CA SER A 69 5.83 -31.04 7.53
C SER A 69 6.89 -30.03 7.07
N SER A 70 8.15 -30.25 7.47
CA SER A 70 9.25 -29.39 7.01
C SER A 70 9.38 -29.37 5.48
N ASP A 71 9.16 -30.52 4.81
CA ASP A 71 9.19 -30.62 3.34
C ASP A 71 8.01 -29.86 2.73
N GLY A 72 6.81 -29.97 3.32
CA GLY A 72 5.64 -29.19 2.90
C GLY A 72 5.86 -27.70 3.08
N MET A 73 6.52 -27.27 4.15
CA MET A 73 6.89 -25.87 4.38
C MET A 73 7.91 -25.38 3.34
N ALA A 74 8.91 -26.18 3.02
CA ALA A 74 9.91 -25.86 2.01
C ALA A 74 9.26 -25.75 0.61
N GLU A 75 8.33 -26.64 0.28
CA GLU A 75 7.57 -26.58 -0.99
C GLU A 75 6.66 -25.34 -1.05
N LEU A 76 5.98 -24.99 0.03
CA LEU A 76 5.11 -23.82 0.12
C LEU A 76 5.89 -22.52 -0.11
N LEU A 77 7.12 -22.44 0.36
CA LEU A 77 7.99 -21.26 0.23
C LEU A 77 8.89 -21.30 -1.03
N ARG A 78 8.81 -22.35 -1.82
CA ARG A 78 9.61 -22.48 -3.05
C ARG A 78 9.09 -21.52 -4.14
N GLY A 79 9.84 -20.48 -4.44
CA GLY A 79 9.53 -19.54 -5.50
C GLY A 79 9.58 -20.21 -6.88
N VAL A 80 8.45 -20.28 -7.59
CA VAL A 80 8.30 -20.99 -8.85
C VAL A 80 8.03 -20.07 -10.05
N ALA A 81 7.46 -18.90 -9.83
CA ALA A 81 7.13 -17.94 -10.87
C ALA A 81 7.96 -16.67 -10.69
N GLU A 82 8.51 -16.13 -11.79
CA GLU A 82 9.17 -14.83 -11.77
C GLU A 82 8.14 -13.74 -11.44
N TYR A 83 8.49 -12.87 -10.50
CA TYR A 83 7.70 -11.70 -10.17
C TYR A 83 8.38 -10.44 -10.69
N ARG A 84 7.68 -9.72 -11.55
CA ARG A 84 8.15 -8.47 -12.18
C ARG A 84 7.17 -7.34 -11.89
N THR A 85 7.68 -6.17 -11.56
CA THR A 85 6.93 -4.93 -11.44
C THR A 85 7.50 -3.90 -12.40
N MET A 86 6.66 -3.31 -13.26
CA MET A 86 7.08 -2.35 -14.30
C MET A 86 8.25 -2.86 -15.17
N GLY A 87 8.26 -4.17 -15.50
CA GLY A 87 9.32 -4.80 -16.29
C GLY A 87 10.61 -5.12 -15.51
N ILE A 88 10.71 -4.73 -14.25
CA ILE A 88 11.87 -5.02 -13.39
C ILE A 88 11.57 -6.29 -12.61
N GLU A 89 12.51 -7.26 -12.66
CA GLU A 89 12.44 -8.46 -11.84
C GLU A 89 12.66 -8.09 -10.37
N VAL A 90 11.72 -8.48 -9.51
CA VAL A 90 11.75 -8.20 -8.07
C VAL A 90 12.09 -9.45 -7.28
N GLY A 91 11.87 -10.62 -7.85
CA GLY A 91 12.09 -11.91 -7.20
C GLY A 91 11.19 -13.00 -7.79
N LYS A 92 10.83 -13.96 -6.96
CA LYS A 92 9.96 -15.07 -7.34
C LYS A 92 8.68 -15.07 -6.50
N TYR A 93 7.62 -15.66 -7.00
CA TYR A 93 6.39 -15.90 -6.27
C TYR A 93 6.24 -17.38 -5.94
N ALA A 94 5.95 -17.67 -4.71
CA ALA A 94 5.66 -18.99 -4.17
C ALA A 94 4.15 -19.12 -3.87
N MET A 95 3.72 -20.03 -3.03
CA MET A 95 2.32 -20.19 -2.64
C MET A 95 1.93 -19.10 -1.61
N GLY A 96 1.54 -17.91 -2.12
CA GLY A 96 1.14 -16.77 -1.29
C GLY A 96 2.30 -15.95 -0.72
N TRP A 97 3.53 -16.11 -1.24
CA TRP A 97 4.71 -15.41 -0.75
C TRP A 97 5.57 -14.89 -1.90
N PHE A 98 6.07 -13.68 -1.76
CA PHE A 98 7.17 -13.18 -2.57
C PHE A 98 8.49 -13.62 -1.94
N VAL A 99 9.40 -14.10 -2.77
CA VAL A 99 10.76 -14.49 -2.37
C VAL A 99 11.74 -13.58 -3.06
N THR A 100 12.43 -12.74 -2.31
CA THR A 100 13.39 -11.76 -2.84
C THR A 100 14.76 -12.00 -2.20
N GLU A 101 15.80 -11.78 -3.00
CA GLU A 101 17.18 -11.88 -2.55
C GLU A 101 17.86 -10.52 -2.61
N THR A 102 18.46 -10.09 -1.51
CA THR A 102 19.24 -8.86 -1.43
C THR A 102 20.60 -9.17 -0.84
N GLY A 103 21.61 -9.22 -1.70
CA GLY A 103 22.92 -9.75 -1.35
C GLY A 103 22.82 -11.24 -0.98
N GLN A 104 23.21 -11.59 0.23
CA GLN A 104 23.12 -12.97 0.76
C GLN A 104 21.88 -13.20 1.65
N THR A 105 20.96 -12.24 1.69
CA THR A 105 19.76 -12.32 2.53
C THR A 105 18.54 -12.63 1.69
N THR A 106 17.93 -13.79 1.96
CA THR A 106 16.61 -14.14 1.44
C THR A 106 15.54 -13.54 2.36
N THR A 107 14.63 -12.78 1.77
CA THR A 107 13.44 -12.24 2.42
C THR A 107 12.20 -12.87 1.78
N ILE A 108 11.33 -13.45 2.60
CA ILE A 108 10.05 -14.03 2.17
C ILE A 108 8.97 -13.12 2.74
N TRP A 109 8.15 -12.52 1.90
CA TRP A 109 7.24 -11.48 2.34
C TRP A 109 5.92 -11.47 1.57
N HIS A 110 4.90 -10.86 2.14
CA HIS A 110 3.67 -10.51 1.46
C HIS A 110 3.06 -9.24 2.05
N SER A 111 2.31 -8.51 1.24
CA SER A 111 1.52 -7.36 1.69
C SER A 111 0.04 -7.60 1.41
N GLY A 112 -0.81 -7.00 2.23
CA GLY A 112 -2.26 -7.00 2.05
C GLY A 112 -2.78 -5.59 1.93
N THR A 113 -3.84 -5.42 1.13
CA THR A 113 -4.52 -4.15 0.92
C THR A 113 -6.02 -4.37 0.87
N LEU A 114 -6.75 -3.64 1.68
CA LEU A 114 -8.19 -3.50 1.70
C LEU A 114 -8.53 -2.00 1.64
N PRO A 115 -9.77 -1.61 1.38
CA PRO A 115 -10.09 -0.18 1.27
C PRO A 115 -9.76 0.66 2.50
N ASP A 116 -9.62 0.06 3.68
CA ASP A 116 -9.47 0.73 4.98
C ASP A 116 -8.45 0.06 5.91
N PHE A 117 -7.81 -1.03 5.45
CA PHE A 117 -6.76 -1.75 6.18
C PHE A 117 -5.66 -2.17 5.24
N SER A 118 -4.43 -2.16 5.72
CA SER A 118 -3.31 -2.77 5.03
C SER A 118 -2.44 -3.57 5.98
N SER A 119 -1.66 -4.48 5.41
CA SER A 119 -0.75 -5.31 6.17
C SER A 119 0.55 -5.54 5.41
N TYR A 120 1.58 -5.85 6.16
CA TYR A 120 2.85 -6.31 5.63
C TYR A 120 3.40 -7.37 6.57
N MET A 121 3.90 -8.46 6.02
CA MET A 121 4.60 -9.48 6.79
C MET A 121 5.85 -9.93 6.04
N ALA A 122 6.89 -10.24 6.79
CA ALA A 122 8.13 -10.77 6.22
C ALA A 122 8.81 -11.76 7.18
N LEU A 123 9.53 -12.68 6.56
CA LEU A 123 10.36 -13.69 7.20
C LEU A 123 11.82 -13.51 6.74
N LEU A 124 12.72 -13.63 7.66
CA LEU A 124 14.17 -13.70 7.46
C LEU A 124 14.64 -15.08 7.96
N PRO A 125 14.54 -16.14 7.13
CA PRO A 125 14.73 -17.52 7.59
C PRO A 125 16.12 -17.76 8.20
N ALA A 126 17.17 -17.19 7.59
CA ALA A 126 18.56 -17.35 8.06
C ALA A 126 18.78 -16.75 9.47
N GLN A 127 18.07 -15.67 9.81
CA GLN A 127 18.13 -15.03 11.13
C GLN A 127 17.06 -15.53 12.10
N LYS A 128 16.15 -16.42 11.66
CA LYS A 128 14.97 -16.87 12.41
C LYS A 128 14.15 -15.71 12.98
N ARG A 129 13.96 -14.67 12.16
CA ARG A 129 13.20 -13.47 12.52
C ARG A 129 12.04 -13.27 11.56
N GLY A 130 10.96 -12.70 12.07
CA GLY A 130 9.82 -12.30 11.28
C GLY A 130 9.27 -10.98 11.78
N VAL A 131 8.52 -10.30 10.91
CA VAL A 131 7.81 -9.06 11.23
C VAL A 131 6.40 -9.13 10.67
N ILE A 132 5.46 -8.61 11.43
CA ILE A 132 4.10 -8.31 10.99
C ILE A 132 3.79 -6.86 11.31
N LEU A 133 3.25 -6.14 10.34
CA LEU A 133 2.73 -4.79 10.51
C LEU A 133 1.27 -4.80 10.06
N LEU A 134 0.39 -4.35 10.93
CA LEU A 134 -1.03 -4.18 10.68
C LEU A 134 -1.36 -2.70 10.75
N PHE A 135 -1.93 -2.16 9.67
CA PHE A 135 -2.34 -0.78 9.58
C PHE A 135 -3.86 -0.72 9.48
N ASN A 136 -4.49 0.08 10.29
CA ASN A 136 -5.92 0.36 10.21
C ASN A 136 -6.23 1.56 9.28
N ALA A 137 -5.46 1.68 8.22
CA ALA A 137 -5.65 2.68 7.18
C ALA A 137 -5.10 2.16 5.85
N ASP A 138 -5.79 2.47 4.74
CA ASP A 138 -5.26 2.24 3.41
C ASP A 138 -5.82 3.21 2.37
N HIS A 139 -5.13 3.28 1.25
CA HIS A 139 -5.54 3.87 -0.02
C HIS A 139 -4.57 3.39 -1.08
N HIS A 140 -5.06 3.09 -2.26
CA HIS A 140 -4.26 2.54 -3.36
C HIS A 140 -2.95 3.32 -3.63
N MET A 141 -2.98 4.65 -3.52
CA MET A 141 -1.79 5.48 -3.67
C MET A 141 -0.86 5.47 -2.44
N MET A 142 -1.36 5.08 -1.28
CA MET A 142 -0.57 4.99 -0.05
C MET A 142 0.05 3.61 0.16
N MET A 143 -0.51 2.57 -0.48
CA MET A 143 -0.01 1.20 -0.36
C MET A 143 1.51 1.08 -0.60
N PRO A 144 2.12 1.69 -1.65
CA PRO A 144 3.58 1.62 -1.82
C PRO A 144 4.37 2.30 -0.69
N VAL A 145 3.79 3.33 -0.05
CA VAL A 145 4.41 3.99 1.11
C VAL A 145 4.42 3.05 2.31
N LEU A 146 3.28 2.38 2.59
CA LEU A 146 3.12 1.46 3.72
C LEU A 146 3.99 0.20 3.53
N VAL A 147 4.04 -0.35 2.33
CA VAL A 147 4.96 -1.45 1.97
C VAL A 147 6.42 -1.00 2.16
N GLY A 148 6.76 0.24 1.77
CA GLY A 148 8.08 0.81 1.99
C GLY A 148 8.47 0.90 3.47
N VAL A 149 7.52 1.18 4.36
CA VAL A 149 7.73 1.08 5.82
C VAL A 149 8.06 -0.35 6.23
N GLY A 150 7.29 -1.33 5.73
CA GLY A 150 7.52 -2.75 5.98
C GLY A 150 8.91 -3.21 5.55
N ILE A 151 9.33 -2.81 4.34
CA ILE A 151 10.68 -3.10 3.82
C ILE A 151 11.74 -2.47 4.73
N GLY A 152 11.58 -1.21 5.14
CA GLY A 152 12.52 -0.53 6.02
C GLY A 152 12.68 -1.22 7.38
N VAL A 153 11.58 -1.68 7.99
CA VAL A 153 11.61 -2.47 9.23
C VAL A 153 12.31 -3.82 9.00
N THR A 154 12.05 -4.47 7.88
CA THR A 154 12.70 -5.73 7.51
C THR A 154 14.21 -5.57 7.33
N ASP A 155 14.65 -4.48 6.70
CA ASP A 155 16.08 -4.16 6.56
C ASP A 155 16.77 -3.97 7.91
N LEU A 156 16.12 -3.24 8.84
CA LEU A 156 16.62 -3.07 10.21
C LEU A 156 16.76 -4.42 10.93
N LEU A 157 15.74 -5.29 10.82
CA LEU A 157 15.79 -6.64 11.39
C LEU A 157 16.89 -7.51 10.76
N ALA A 158 17.19 -7.30 9.49
CA ALA A 158 18.27 -7.98 8.78
C ALA A 158 19.67 -7.40 9.08
N GLY A 159 19.75 -6.36 9.92
CA GLY A 159 21.00 -5.67 10.25
C GLY A 159 21.51 -4.75 9.13
N ARG A 160 20.64 -4.35 8.21
CA ARG A 160 20.96 -3.42 7.11
C ARG A 160 20.38 -2.02 7.38
N PRO A 161 21.01 -0.96 6.87
CA PRO A 161 20.38 0.37 6.88
C PRO A 161 19.10 0.31 6.06
N PRO A 162 17.99 0.91 6.55
CA PRO A 162 16.73 0.90 5.82
C PRO A 162 16.87 1.68 4.51
N ALA A 163 16.42 1.09 3.42
CA ALA A 163 16.37 1.76 2.14
C ALA A 163 15.40 2.97 2.21
N PRO A 164 15.72 4.09 1.56
CA PRO A 164 14.81 5.23 1.48
C PRO A 164 13.47 4.79 0.88
N ASN A 165 12.37 5.21 1.50
CA ASN A 165 11.05 4.95 0.95
C ASN A 165 10.85 5.78 -0.33
N ARG A 166 11.02 5.13 -1.49
CA ARG A 166 10.94 5.76 -2.82
C ARG A 166 9.61 6.43 -3.11
N PHE A 167 8.55 6.03 -2.42
CA PHE A 167 7.20 6.56 -2.58
C PHE A 167 6.81 7.58 -1.51
N GLY A 168 7.76 8.04 -0.69
CA GLY A 168 7.53 9.02 0.37
C GLY A 168 6.96 10.37 -0.13
N PHE A 169 7.00 10.64 -1.44
CA PHE A 169 6.38 11.81 -2.07
C PHE A 169 4.87 11.66 -2.29
N MET A 170 4.31 10.44 -2.22
CA MET A 170 2.93 10.15 -2.57
C MET A 170 1.90 10.96 -1.76
N PRO A 171 2.09 11.24 -0.46
CA PRO A 171 1.21 12.14 0.28
C PRO A 171 1.10 13.55 -0.32
N TRP A 172 2.16 14.05 -0.93
CA TRP A 172 2.15 15.35 -1.61
C TRP A 172 1.37 15.30 -2.92
N VAL A 173 1.51 14.20 -3.68
CA VAL A 173 0.70 13.96 -4.89
C VAL A 173 -0.78 13.92 -4.54
N MET A 174 -1.16 13.24 -3.46
CA MET A 174 -2.55 13.18 -3.00
C MET A 174 -3.11 14.54 -2.55
N ARG A 175 -2.26 15.45 -2.10
CA ARG A 175 -2.64 16.82 -1.69
C ARG A 175 -2.68 17.80 -2.86
N ALA A 176 -2.00 17.51 -3.97
CA ALA A 176 -1.94 18.42 -5.12
C ALA A 176 -3.31 18.87 -5.65
N PRO A 177 -4.37 18.03 -5.70
CA PRO A 177 -5.70 18.47 -6.11
C PRO A 177 -6.32 19.59 -5.25
N LEU A 178 -5.87 19.74 -4.00
CA LEU A 178 -6.32 20.86 -3.14
C LEU A 178 -5.91 22.24 -3.70
N LEU A 179 -4.93 22.30 -4.59
CA LEU A 179 -4.51 23.54 -5.25
C LEU A 179 -5.46 23.94 -6.39
N ILE A 180 -6.26 23.02 -6.93
CA ILE A 180 -7.12 23.27 -8.09
C ILE A 180 -8.09 24.45 -7.86
N PRO A 181 -8.84 24.56 -6.74
CA PRO A 181 -9.73 25.68 -6.51
C PRO A 181 -8.99 27.04 -6.49
N PHE A 182 -7.79 27.05 -5.92
CA PHE A 182 -6.97 28.28 -5.86
C PHE A 182 -6.48 28.70 -7.24
N LEU A 183 -6.05 27.74 -8.09
CA LEU A 183 -5.64 28.00 -9.46
C LEU A 183 -6.80 28.47 -10.31
N GLN A 184 -7.98 27.89 -10.13
CA GLN A 184 -9.21 28.31 -10.80
C GLN A 184 -9.58 29.75 -10.39
N LEU A 185 -9.59 30.07 -9.10
CA LEU A 185 -9.85 31.41 -8.60
C LEU A 185 -8.86 32.42 -9.17
N LEU A 186 -7.57 32.08 -9.14
CA LEU A 186 -6.53 32.92 -9.75
C LEU A 186 -6.80 33.16 -11.24
N GLY A 187 -7.15 32.12 -11.98
CA GLY A 187 -7.52 32.20 -13.39
C GLY A 187 -8.71 33.15 -13.63
N VAL A 188 -9.75 33.05 -12.82
CA VAL A 188 -10.90 33.97 -12.86
C VAL A 188 -10.48 35.41 -12.60
N VAL A 189 -9.69 35.65 -11.55
CA VAL A 189 -9.22 36.99 -11.19
C VAL A 189 -8.37 37.59 -12.33
N LEU A 190 -7.45 36.80 -12.89
CA LEU A 190 -6.61 37.27 -14.01
C LEU A 190 -7.44 37.56 -15.24
N THR A 191 -8.43 36.73 -15.56
CA THR A 191 -9.36 36.95 -16.68
C THR A 191 -10.18 38.24 -16.49
N LEU A 192 -10.74 38.44 -15.29
CA LEU A 192 -11.48 39.66 -14.97
C LEU A 192 -10.61 40.94 -15.06
N ARG A 193 -9.36 40.83 -14.55
CA ARG A 193 -8.38 41.94 -14.66
C ARG A 193 -8.09 42.25 -16.14
N HIS A 194 -7.90 41.22 -16.96
CA HIS A 194 -7.63 41.38 -18.39
C HIS A 194 -8.82 42.00 -19.14
N LEU A 195 -10.04 41.51 -18.87
CA LEU A 195 -11.27 42.07 -19.43
C LEU A 195 -11.48 43.54 -19.02
N ARG A 196 -11.21 43.92 -17.76
CA ARG A 196 -11.27 45.31 -17.30
C ARG A 196 -10.27 46.19 -18.04
N ARG A 197 -9.02 45.73 -18.24
CA ARG A 197 -8.04 46.49 -19.06
C ARG A 197 -8.52 46.71 -20.49
N TRP A 198 -9.10 45.72 -21.15
CA TRP A 198 -9.64 45.85 -22.48
C TRP A 198 -10.84 46.85 -22.57
N ARG A 199 -11.61 46.97 -21.50
CA ARG A 199 -12.68 47.97 -21.43
C ARG A 199 -12.15 49.41 -21.37
N HIS A 200 -11.00 49.60 -20.70
CA HIS A 200 -10.39 50.92 -20.51
C HIS A 200 -9.40 51.28 -21.63
N ASP A 201 -8.84 50.33 -22.33
CA ASP A 201 -7.92 50.53 -23.44
C ASP A 201 -8.28 49.61 -24.62
N PRO A 202 -9.15 50.08 -25.54
CA PRO A 202 -9.57 49.31 -26.70
C PRO A 202 -8.44 48.95 -27.68
N GLN A 203 -7.29 49.63 -27.64
CA GLN A 203 -6.14 49.31 -28.51
C GLN A 203 -5.42 48.02 -28.09
N GLN A 204 -5.60 47.57 -26.85
CA GLN A 204 -5.04 46.31 -26.35
C GLN A 204 -5.93 45.08 -26.67
N ARG A 205 -7.03 45.27 -27.37
CA ARG A 205 -7.85 44.14 -27.83
C ARG A 205 -7.04 43.33 -28.85
N PRO A 206 -6.93 42.00 -28.68
CA PRO A 206 -6.33 41.19 -29.73
C PRO A 206 -7.14 41.43 -31.00
N GLY A 207 -6.47 41.90 -32.06
CA GLY A 207 -7.12 42.11 -33.36
C GLY A 207 -7.93 40.87 -33.73
N ARG A 208 -9.07 41.04 -34.36
CA ARG A 208 -9.82 39.96 -35.01
C ARG A 208 -8.92 39.33 -36.07
N GLY A 209 -7.95 38.51 -35.62
CA GLY A 209 -7.00 37.87 -36.47
C GLY A 209 -7.57 36.59 -37.02
N ARG A 210 -7.80 36.60 -38.31
CA ARG A 210 -7.94 35.46 -39.22
C ARG A 210 -9.08 34.49 -38.88
N SER A 211 -10.20 34.68 -39.56
CA SER A 211 -11.09 33.58 -39.90
C SER A 211 -10.26 32.37 -40.36
N TRP A 212 -10.37 31.25 -39.64
CA TRP A 212 -9.94 29.96 -40.14
C TRP A 212 -10.89 29.64 -41.32
N GLY A 213 -10.42 29.96 -42.54
CA GLY A 213 -11.08 29.47 -43.74
C GLY A 213 -10.94 27.96 -43.77
N LEU A 214 -12.08 27.29 -43.60
CA LEU A 214 -12.23 25.91 -43.99
C LEU A 214 -12.19 25.87 -45.53
N HIS A 215 -11.12 25.29 -46.09
CA HIS A 215 -11.06 24.74 -47.44
C HIS A 215 -10.89 23.25 -47.32
#